data_d0493e7a8e905e34dab0e3811514f92b
#
_entry.id   d0493e7a8e905e34dab0e3811514f92b
#
_cell.length_a   1.000
_cell.length_b   1.000
_cell.length_c   1.000
_cell.angle_alpha   90.00
_cell.angle_beta   90.00
_cell.angle_gamma   90.00
#
_symmetry.space_group_name_H-M   'P 1'
#
loop_
_entity.id
_entity.type
_entity.pdbx_description
1 polymer ?
#
loop_
_entity_poly.entity_id
_entity_poly.type
_entity_poly.pdbx_seq_one_letter_code
_entity_poly.pdbx_strand_id
1 'polypeptide(L)'
;MRVLTTIAASALLVGGISAAAGAQPPTPNPTNKTGVIGLMHAIHSTNDVEKTLAFYHDVFALNGQVRGFDPKGPRVLTNQPTASLRVAMTQLKGAFNFELTQFGDIERQTNKQPDIQDSGAPMMKVFVRDLDVVVSNAKKVNASIITKGGMPVTAPTPIGSAKAIIMRDPDGYFLEAIQATPAIITATDAIPAPAGRAGAAPATPPPPSQIVGAVMGLTVRDMGESLKYWNGVLGMEMPEAGKFSSDQAMLDLMGLPKGASFRMSSGVISGSTTRIEFIEIKGVPKKAFDLRVTDAMACGMALRVGHIPALLAKIKANGGRVLSKDEALVEWSDTIRNVFVKDPNGLNLELVGSADPNL
;
A
#
# COMPACT_ATOMS: atom_id res chain seq x y z
N MET A 1 44.09 -17.61 -26.54
CA MET A 1 43.60 -17.47 -25.17
C MET A 1 42.42 -16.48 -25.19
N ARG A 2 41.19 -16.98 -25.25
CA ARG A 2 39.97 -16.15 -25.23
C ARG A 2 39.48 -16.11 -23.78
N VAL A 3 39.46 -14.93 -23.21
CA VAL A 3 38.88 -14.68 -21.87
C VAL A 3 37.39 -14.59 -22.04
N LEU A 4 36.66 -15.58 -21.55
CA LEU A 4 35.21 -15.56 -21.40
C LEU A 4 34.87 -14.71 -20.16
N THR A 5 34.32 -13.53 -20.38
CA THR A 5 33.76 -12.70 -19.32
C THR A 5 32.37 -13.23 -18.99
N THR A 6 32.27 -13.94 -17.91
CA THR A 6 31.01 -14.45 -17.37
C THR A 6 30.22 -13.25 -16.78
N ILE A 7 29.17 -12.82 -17.46
CA ILE A 7 28.20 -11.88 -16.92
C ILE A 7 27.35 -12.67 -15.91
N ALA A 8 27.59 -12.44 -14.64
CA ALA A 8 26.74 -12.92 -13.57
C ALA A 8 25.41 -12.13 -13.62
N ALA A 9 24.41 -12.72 -14.26
CA ALA A 9 23.04 -12.27 -14.14
C ALA A 9 22.61 -12.48 -12.69
N SER A 10 22.44 -11.39 -11.95
CA SER A 10 21.81 -11.42 -10.62
C SER A 10 20.37 -11.88 -10.82
N ALA A 11 20.12 -13.16 -10.60
CA ALA A 11 18.77 -13.69 -10.49
C ALA A 11 18.12 -13.02 -9.28
N LEU A 12 17.30 -11.98 -9.52
CA LEU A 12 16.28 -11.58 -8.54
C LEU A 12 15.46 -12.85 -8.29
N LEU A 13 15.46 -13.29 -7.02
CA LEU A 13 14.55 -14.35 -6.58
C LEU A 13 13.13 -13.89 -6.93
N VAL A 14 12.61 -14.41 -8.02
CA VAL A 14 11.19 -14.45 -8.31
C VAL A 14 10.60 -15.41 -7.30
N GLY A 15 10.38 -14.92 -6.07
CA GLY A 15 9.47 -15.56 -5.16
C GLY A 15 8.12 -15.54 -5.85
N GLY A 16 7.79 -16.66 -6.51
CA GLY A 16 6.58 -16.79 -7.28
C GLY A 16 5.40 -16.32 -6.47
N ILE A 17 4.58 -15.45 -7.05
CA ILE A 17 3.17 -15.37 -6.69
C ILE A 17 2.62 -16.73 -7.15
N SER A 18 2.81 -17.74 -6.33
CA SER A 18 2.04 -18.98 -6.44
C SER A 18 0.62 -18.56 -6.16
N ALA A 19 -0.15 -18.42 -7.22
CA ALA A 19 -1.59 -18.42 -7.14
C ALA A 19 -1.99 -19.83 -6.62
N ALA A 20 -1.89 -20.02 -5.33
CA ALA A 20 -2.44 -21.18 -4.66
C ALA A 20 -3.95 -21.01 -4.70
N ALA A 21 -4.57 -21.59 -5.73
CA ALA A 21 -5.99 -21.82 -5.74
C ALA A 21 -6.33 -22.57 -4.45
N GLY A 22 -7.07 -21.93 -3.53
CA GLY A 22 -7.55 -22.56 -2.29
C GLY A 22 -6.58 -22.57 -1.11
N ALA A 23 -5.49 -21.82 -1.13
CA ALA A 23 -4.65 -21.67 0.06
C ALA A 23 -5.42 -20.90 1.15
N GLN A 24 -5.67 -21.55 2.29
CA GLN A 24 -6.00 -20.85 3.51
C GLN A 24 -4.96 -19.73 3.72
N PRO A 25 -5.40 -18.56 4.23
CA PRO A 25 -4.45 -17.52 4.60
C PRO A 25 -3.35 -18.16 5.46
N PRO A 26 -2.08 -17.85 5.22
CA PRO A 26 -0.98 -18.43 5.98
C PRO A 26 -1.28 -18.26 7.46
N THR A 27 -1.19 -19.36 8.20
CA THR A 27 -1.39 -19.35 9.64
C THR A 27 -0.51 -18.28 10.25
N PRO A 28 -1.05 -17.42 11.14
CA PRO A 28 -0.24 -16.41 11.82
C PRO A 28 1.02 -17.07 12.37
N ASN A 29 2.18 -16.46 12.19
CA ASN A 29 3.42 -16.99 12.75
C ASN A 29 3.25 -17.12 14.28
N PRO A 30 3.11 -18.31 14.82
CA PRO A 30 2.76 -18.52 16.24
C PRO A 30 3.88 -18.05 17.18
N THR A 31 5.07 -17.75 16.64
CA THR A 31 6.20 -17.26 17.43
C THR A 31 6.19 -15.73 17.56
N ASN A 32 5.43 -14.99 16.73
CA ASN A 32 5.35 -13.52 16.78
C ASN A 32 4.17 -13.06 17.66
N LYS A 33 4.25 -13.32 18.95
CA LYS A 33 3.18 -12.98 19.90
C LYS A 33 2.91 -11.47 20.05
N THR A 34 3.82 -10.60 19.61
CA THR A 34 3.70 -9.16 19.82
C THR A 34 3.73 -8.33 18.53
N GLY A 35 4.27 -8.86 17.44
CA GLY A 35 4.43 -8.16 16.17
C GLY A 35 3.21 -8.28 15.25
N VAL A 36 3.42 -7.94 13.97
CA VAL A 36 2.40 -8.01 12.92
C VAL A 36 2.05 -9.47 12.62
N ILE A 37 0.75 -9.78 12.62
CA ILE A 37 0.19 -11.10 12.35
C ILE A 37 -0.85 -11.09 11.23
N GLY A 38 -1.09 -9.95 10.56
CA GLY A 38 -2.00 -9.84 9.43
C GLY A 38 -2.15 -8.42 8.90
N LEU A 39 -2.71 -8.32 7.70
CA LEU A 39 -3.21 -7.08 7.12
C LEU A 39 -4.74 -7.09 7.15
N MET A 40 -5.36 -5.99 7.55
CA MET A 40 -6.81 -5.81 7.46
C MET A 40 -7.18 -5.07 6.17
N HIS A 41 -6.58 -3.89 5.96
CA HIS A 41 -6.80 -3.07 4.76
C HIS A 41 -5.66 -2.06 4.60
N ALA A 42 -5.54 -1.53 3.38
CA ALA A 42 -4.75 -0.34 3.13
C ALA A 42 -5.63 0.90 3.22
N ILE A 43 -5.08 2.01 3.67
CA ILE A 43 -5.78 3.27 3.91
C ILE A 43 -5.21 4.34 2.98
N HIS A 44 -6.10 5.10 2.31
CA HIS A 44 -5.76 6.29 1.56
C HIS A 44 -6.71 7.43 1.96
N SER A 45 -6.17 8.45 2.62
CA SER A 45 -6.93 9.65 2.97
C SER A 45 -7.05 10.56 1.76
N THR A 46 -8.28 10.89 1.40
CA THR A 46 -8.63 11.64 0.20
C THR A 46 -9.10 13.05 0.52
N ASN A 47 -9.00 13.95 -0.44
CA ASN A 47 -9.60 15.27 -0.33
C ASN A 47 -11.13 15.21 -0.52
N ASP A 48 -11.55 14.39 -1.49
CA ASP A 48 -12.94 14.17 -1.86
C ASP A 48 -13.12 12.68 -2.20
N VAL A 49 -13.75 11.94 -1.30
CA VAL A 49 -13.87 10.47 -1.41
C VAL A 49 -14.73 10.04 -2.59
N GLU A 50 -15.74 10.83 -2.97
CA GLU A 50 -16.55 10.53 -4.16
C GLU A 50 -15.75 10.72 -5.45
N LYS A 51 -15.01 11.82 -5.56
CA LYS A 51 -14.16 12.10 -6.71
C LYS A 51 -13.07 11.05 -6.86
N THR A 52 -12.45 10.67 -5.77
CA THR A 52 -11.40 9.65 -5.78
C THR A 52 -11.98 8.28 -6.12
N LEU A 53 -13.12 7.90 -5.54
CA LEU A 53 -13.80 6.65 -5.87
C LEU A 53 -14.23 6.62 -7.35
N ALA A 54 -14.75 7.74 -7.89
CA ALA A 54 -15.11 7.85 -9.31
C ALA A 54 -13.88 7.63 -10.22
N PHE A 55 -12.72 8.19 -9.86
CA PHE A 55 -11.48 7.93 -10.59
C PHE A 55 -11.11 6.43 -10.62
N TYR A 56 -11.16 5.75 -9.45
CA TYR A 56 -10.87 4.31 -9.39
C TYR A 56 -11.90 3.48 -10.16
N HIS A 57 -13.16 3.91 -10.16
CA HIS A 57 -14.21 3.30 -10.99
C HIS A 57 -13.92 3.48 -12.47
N ASP A 58 -13.69 4.70 -12.91
CA ASP A 58 -13.56 5.04 -14.34
C ASP A 58 -12.28 4.45 -14.95
N VAL A 59 -11.18 4.40 -14.18
CA VAL A 59 -9.89 3.88 -14.67
C VAL A 59 -9.82 2.36 -14.56
N PHE A 60 -10.28 1.79 -13.44
CA PHE A 60 -10.05 0.38 -13.11
C PHE A 60 -11.32 -0.46 -12.98
N ALA A 61 -12.50 0.09 -13.19
CA ALA A 61 -13.79 -0.53 -12.90
C ALA A 61 -13.88 -1.02 -11.43
N LEU A 62 -13.27 -0.28 -10.48
CA LEU A 62 -13.32 -0.60 -9.08
C LEU A 62 -14.59 -0.03 -8.46
N ASN A 63 -15.39 -0.88 -7.85
CA ASN A 63 -16.65 -0.48 -7.25
C ASN A 63 -16.52 -0.31 -5.74
N GLY A 64 -17.22 0.67 -5.19
CA GLY A 64 -17.31 0.95 -3.77
C GLY A 64 -18.55 1.77 -3.46
N GLN A 65 -18.83 1.96 -2.18
CA GLN A 65 -19.93 2.79 -1.73
C GLN A 65 -19.46 3.68 -0.58
N VAL A 66 -19.64 4.99 -0.74
CA VAL A 66 -19.33 5.96 0.31
C VAL A 66 -20.38 5.90 1.41
N ARG A 67 -19.92 5.88 2.65
CA ARG A 67 -20.76 5.91 3.86
C ARG A 67 -20.18 6.85 4.89
N GLY A 68 -21.07 7.48 5.67
CA GLY A 68 -20.67 8.14 6.92
C GLY A 68 -20.25 7.09 7.95
N PHE A 69 -19.32 7.46 8.80
CA PHE A 69 -18.81 6.61 9.87
C PHE A 69 -18.99 7.31 11.23
N ASP A 70 -19.28 6.58 12.31
CA ASP A 70 -19.32 7.16 13.66
C ASP A 70 -17.94 7.74 14.00
N PRO A 71 -17.81 9.05 14.22
CA PRO A 71 -16.51 9.67 14.38
C PRO A 71 -15.89 9.51 15.79
N LYS A 72 -16.58 8.91 16.76
CA LYS A 72 -16.09 8.81 18.15
C LYS A 72 -14.71 8.17 18.25
N GLY A 73 -14.56 6.97 17.70
CA GLY A 73 -13.27 6.26 17.64
C GLY A 73 -12.23 7.02 16.83
N PRO A 74 -12.50 7.35 15.56
CA PRO A 74 -11.61 8.14 14.71
C PRO A 74 -11.11 9.44 15.33
N ARG A 75 -11.94 10.17 16.09
CA ARG A 75 -11.54 11.40 16.79
C ARG A 75 -10.43 11.16 17.81
N VAL A 76 -10.52 10.05 18.54
CA VAL A 76 -9.47 9.65 19.50
C VAL A 76 -8.23 9.18 18.74
N LEU A 77 -8.40 8.29 17.75
CA LEU A 77 -7.31 7.73 16.96
C LEU A 77 -6.46 8.77 16.24
N THR A 78 -7.09 9.81 15.71
CA THR A 78 -6.43 10.88 14.97
C THR A 78 -6.07 12.10 15.79
N ASN A 79 -6.45 12.13 17.07
CA ASN A 79 -6.35 13.29 17.97
C ASN A 79 -7.00 14.56 17.37
N GLN A 80 -8.18 14.40 16.75
CA GLN A 80 -8.94 15.48 16.11
C GLN A 80 -10.38 15.49 16.67
N PRO A 81 -10.67 16.29 17.69
CA PRO A 81 -11.92 16.18 18.48
C PRO A 81 -13.18 16.53 17.70
N THR A 82 -13.08 17.26 16.62
CA THR A 82 -14.23 17.68 15.79
C THR A 82 -14.37 16.88 14.49
N ALA A 83 -13.37 16.02 14.14
CA ALA A 83 -13.35 15.34 12.87
C ALA A 83 -14.66 14.57 12.60
N SER A 84 -15.19 14.72 11.40
CA SER A 84 -16.12 13.78 10.79
C SER A 84 -15.38 12.83 9.85
N LEU A 85 -16.00 11.68 9.52
CA LEU A 85 -15.37 10.66 8.69
C LEU A 85 -16.37 10.09 7.69
N ARG A 86 -15.97 10.07 6.43
CA ARG A 86 -16.63 9.38 5.34
C ARG A 86 -15.67 8.34 4.76
N VAL A 87 -16.18 7.16 4.45
CA VAL A 87 -15.36 6.02 4.05
C VAL A 87 -15.98 5.32 2.85
N ALA A 88 -15.15 4.93 1.90
CA ALA A 88 -15.49 3.97 0.88
C ALA A 88 -14.55 2.75 1.00
N MET A 89 -15.11 1.62 1.40
CA MET A 89 -14.37 0.36 1.40
C MET A 89 -14.50 -0.30 0.03
N THR A 90 -13.37 -0.57 -0.60
CA THR A 90 -13.28 -1.29 -1.88
C THR A 90 -12.45 -2.56 -1.69
N GLN A 91 -12.65 -3.55 -2.54
CA GLN A 91 -11.89 -4.79 -2.50
C GLN A 91 -11.02 -4.91 -3.75
N LEU A 92 -9.71 -4.96 -3.55
CA LEU A 92 -8.76 -5.32 -4.59
C LEU A 92 -8.66 -6.85 -4.64
N LYS A 93 -9.43 -7.45 -5.55
CA LYS A 93 -9.52 -8.91 -5.66
C LYS A 93 -8.14 -9.53 -5.86
N GLY A 94 -7.82 -10.57 -5.13
CA GLY A 94 -6.49 -11.19 -5.14
C GLY A 94 -5.42 -10.46 -4.32
N ALA A 95 -5.80 -9.40 -3.58
CA ALA A 95 -4.87 -8.64 -2.74
C ALA A 95 -5.46 -8.33 -1.36
N PHE A 96 -6.03 -7.15 -1.17
CA PHE A 96 -6.49 -6.66 0.13
C PHE A 96 -7.70 -5.71 -0.03
N ASN A 97 -8.34 -5.37 1.08
CA ASN A 97 -9.32 -4.29 1.11
C ASN A 97 -8.61 -2.95 1.05
N PHE A 98 -9.18 -2.01 0.29
CA PHE A 98 -8.66 -0.68 0.14
C PHE A 98 -9.69 0.33 0.62
N GLU A 99 -9.31 1.09 1.63
CA GLU A 99 -10.16 2.06 2.29
C GLU A 99 -9.79 3.47 1.82
N LEU A 100 -10.74 4.13 1.16
CA LEU A 100 -10.68 5.56 0.87
C LEU A 100 -11.37 6.30 2.02
N THR A 101 -10.64 7.21 2.69
CA THR A 101 -11.17 7.98 3.82
C THR A 101 -11.18 9.46 3.51
N GLN A 102 -12.22 10.16 3.91
CA GLN A 102 -12.27 11.61 3.90
C GLN A 102 -12.61 12.11 5.31
N PHE A 103 -11.68 12.84 5.89
CA PHE A 103 -11.94 13.58 7.13
C PHE A 103 -12.50 14.95 6.81
N GLY A 104 -13.51 15.38 7.56
CA GLY A 104 -14.14 16.71 7.48
C GLY A 104 -14.14 17.40 8.85
N ASP A 105 -14.64 18.63 8.88
CA ASP A 105 -14.81 19.46 10.07
C ASP A 105 -13.52 19.77 10.85
N ILE A 106 -12.38 19.66 10.15
CA ILE A 106 -11.04 19.97 10.64
C ILE A 106 -10.20 20.61 9.54
N GLU A 107 -9.17 21.35 9.93
CA GLU A 107 -8.15 21.84 9.00
C GLU A 107 -7.26 20.69 8.53
N ARG A 108 -7.09 20.57 7.21
CA ARG A 108 -6.26 19.55 6.55
C ARG A 108 -5.34 20.16 5.51
N GLN A 109 -4.18 19.53 5.29
CA GLN A 109 -3.37 19.79 4.12
C GLN A 109 -3.98 19.05 2.93
N THR A 110 -4.33 19.78 1.88
CA THR A 110 -5.00 19.21 0.68
C THR A 110 -4.18 19.35 -0.60
N ASN A 111 -3.09 20.14 -0.56
CA ASN A 111 -2.32 20.51 -1.75
C ASN A 111 -0.88 19.98 -1.74
N LYS A 112 -0.48 19.25 -0.70
CA LYS A 112 0.88 18.75 -0.57
C LYS A 112 1.01 17.44 -1.31
N GLN A 113 1.72 17.46 -2.43
CA GLN A 113 2.03 16.25 -3.20
C GLN A 113 3.54 15.97 -3.15
N PRO A 114 3.97 14.72 -2.92
CA PRO A 114 5.38 14.37 -3.00
C PRO A 114 5.83 14.21 -4.43
N ASP A 115 7.12 14.32 -4.65
CA ASP A 115 7.77 13.67 -5.77
C ASP A 115 8.00 12.18 -5.44
N ILE A 116 8.16 11.33 -6.46
CA ILE A 116 8.27 9.87 -6.26
C ILE A 116 9.49 9.48 -5.41
N GLN A 117 10.55 10.32 -5.42
CA GLN A 117 11.77 10.14 -4.65
C GLN A 117 11.67 10.66 -3.20
N ASP A 118 10.61 11.37 -2.85
CA ASP A 118 10.46 11.91 -1.51
C ASP A 118 10.23 10.80 -0.48
N SER A 119 10.92 10.88 0.65
CA SER A 119 10.73 9.91 1.72
C SER A 119 9.33 10.01 2.30
N GLY A 120 8.62 8.90 2.37
CA GLY A 120 7.22 8.84 2.77
C GLY A 120 6.24 8.90 1.58
N ALA A 121 6.73 9.08 0.34
CA ALA A 121 5.87 9.03 -0.84
C ALA A 121 5.26 7.63 -1.00
N PRO A 122 3.92 7.51 -0.94
CA PRO A 122 3.25 6.23 -1.04
C PRO A 122 2.98 5.87 -2.50
N MET A 123 2.95 4.57 -2.76
CA MET A 123 2.61 4.02 -4.06
C MET A 123 1.75 2.77 -3.88
N MET A 124 0.80 2.56 -4.75
CA MET A 124 0.16 1.27 -4.93
C MET A 124 0.46 0.74 -6.32
N LYS A 125 1.05 -0.45 -6.39
CA LYS A 125 1.26 -1.19 -7.62
C LYS A 125 0.06 -2.10 -7.83
N VAL A 126 -0.63 -1.97 -8.95
CA VAL A 126 -1.79 -2.78 -9.29
C VAL A 126 -1.50 -3.62 -10.53
N PHE A 127 -1.75 -4.91 -10.43
CA PHE A 127 -1.71 -5.80 -11.59
C PHE A 127 -3.05 -5.71 -12.31
N VAL A 128 -3.02 -5.39 -13.59
CA VAL A 128 -4.24 -5.14 -14.36
C VAL A 128 -4.43 -6.15 -15.49
N ARG A 129 -5.69 -6.44 -15.81
CA ARG A 129 -6.06 -7.38 -16.87
C ARG A 129 -5.61 -6.90 -18.24
N ASP A 130 -5.84 -5.64 -18.51
CA ASP A 130 -5.52 -5.00 -19.78
C ASP A 130 -4.99 -3.59 -19.51
N LEU A 131 -3.68 -3.43 -19.67
CA LEU A 131 -3.00 -2.16 -19.42
C LEU A 131 -3.40 -1.10 -20.46
N ASP A 132 -3.67 -1.49 -21.71
CA ASP A 132 -4.04 -0.53 -22.76
C ASP A 132 -5.42 0.08 -22.48
N VAL A 133 -6.36 -0.71 -21.97
CA VAL A 133 -7.68 -0.23 -21.47
C VAL A 133 -7.47 0.75 -20.31
N VAL A 134 -6.65 0.40 -19.31
CA VAL A 134 -6.37 1.27 -18.17
C VAL A 134 -5.74 2.58 -18.61
N VAL A 135 -4.75 2.56 -19.50
CA VAL A 135 -4.12 3.77 -20.06
C VAL A 135 -5.11 4.63 -20.83
N SER A 136 -5.97 4.00 -21.65
CA SER A 136 -7.03 4.72 -22.38
C SER A 136 -7.99 5.42 -21.41
N ASN A 137 -8.43 4.72 -20.37
CA ASN A 137 -9.35 5.27 -19.37
C ASN A 137 -8.68 6.38 -18.55
N ALA A 138 -7.42 6.21 -18.13
CA ALA A 138 -6.65 7.23 -17.43
C ALA A 138 -6.55 8.53 -18.24
N LYS A 139 -6.35 8.42 -19.55
CA LYS A 139 -6.34 9.59 -20.46
C LYS A 139 -7.69 10.28 -20.53
N LYS A 140 -8.81 9.54 -20.56
CA LYS A 140 -10.17 10.12 -20.58
C LYS A 140 -10.47 10.97 -19.34
N VAL A 141 -9.95 10.57 -18.19
CA VAL A 141 -10.12 11.32 -16.92
C VAL A 141 -8.99 12.32 -16.67
N ASN A 142 -8.10 12.53 -17.63
CA ASN A 142 -6.93 13.42 -17.53
C ASN A 142 -6.01 13.10 -16.34
N ALA A 143 -5.77 11.82 -16.07
CA ALA A 143 -4.84 11.39 -15.03
C ALA A 143 -3.42 11.93 -15.29
N SER A 144 -2.76 12.40 -14.24
CA SER A 144 -1.37 12.86 -14.32
C SER A 144 -0.43 11.66 -14.48
N ILE A 145 0.21 11.52 -15.64
CA ILE A 145 1.16 10.44 -15.93
C ILE A 145 2.56 10.86 -15.48
N ILE A 146 3.22 10.00 -14.72
CA ILE A 146 4.58 10.18 -14.19
C ILE A 146 5.62 9.55 -15.12
N THR A 147 5.30 8.40 -15.69
CA THR A 147 6.19 7.68 -16.62
C THR A 147 6.59 8.58 -17.77
N LYS A 148 7.88 8.65 -18.04
CA LYS A 148 8.47 9.51 -19.06
C LYS A 148 7.89 9.21 -20.45
N GLY A 149 7.50 10.25 -21.15
CA GLY A 149 6.84 10.12 -22.45
C GLY A 149 5.36 9.75 -22.39
N GLY A 150 4.77 9.54 -21.20
CA GLY A 150 3.34 9.30 -21.03
C GLY A 150 2.82 7.96 -21.57
N MET A 151 3.71 7.02 -21.83
CA MET A 151 3.39 5.70 -22.39
C MET A 151 3.97 4.59 -21.52
N PRO A 152 3.34 3.39 -21.49
CA PRO A 152 3.88 2.24 -20.78
C PRO A 152 5.30 1.87 -21.25
N VAL A 153 6.14 1.51 -20.31
CA VAL A 153 7.49 0.98 -20.56
C VAL A 153 7.58 -0.46 -20.07
N THR A 154 8.45 -1.26 -20.71
CA THR A 154 8.77 -2.59 -20.18
C THR A 154 9.91 -2.45 -19.18
N ALA A 155 9.64 -2.79 -17.93
CA ALA A 155 10.58 -2.65 -16.82
C ALA A 155 10.54 -3.87 -15.89
N PRO A 156 11.54 -4.07 -15.03
CA PRO A 156 11.44 -5.02 -13.91
C PRO A 156 10.27 -4.65 -12.99
N THR A 157 9.42 -5.63 -12.67
CA THR A 157 8.27 -5.46 -11.79
C THR A 157 8.21 -6.60 -10.77
N PRO A 158 7.33 -6.54 -9.75
CA PRO A 158 7.16 -7.63 -8.79
C PRO A 158 6.81 -9.00 -9.40
N ILE A 159 6.32 -9.01 -10.65
CA ILE A 159 5.96 -10.23 -11.39
C ILE A 159 6.93 -10.57 -12.53
N GLY A 160 8.12 -9.98 -12.54
CA GLY A 160 9.11 -10.12 -13.59
C GLY A 160 9.11 -8.93 -14.56
N SER A 161 9.71 -9.09 -15.76
CA SER A 161 9.69 -8.03 -16.78
C SER A 161 8.29 -7.92 -17.37
N ALA A 162 7.66 -6.76 -17.20
CA ALA A 162 6.31 -6.49 -17.69
C ALA A 162 6.15 -5.04 -18.15
N LYS A 163 5.13 -4.76 -18.97
CA LYS A 163 4.73 -3.38 -19.27
C LYS A 163 4.10 -2.75 -18.05
N ALA A 164 4.50 -1.53 -17.72
CA ALA A 164 3.97 -0.76 -16.60
C ALA A 164 3.92 0.73 -16.93
N ILE A 165 3.09 1.45 -16.19
CA ILE A 165 2.97 2.91 -16.23
C ILE A 165 2.68 3.42 -14.82
N ILE A 166 3.25 4.55 -14.46
CA ILE A 166 2.93 5.23 -13.19
C ILE A 166 2.11 6.48 -13.49
N MET A 167 1.03 6.65 -12.74
CA MET A 167 0.14 7.80 -12.76
C MET A 167 -0.18 8.26 -11.34
N ARG A 168 -0.82 9.41 -11.22
CA ARG A 168 -1.40 9.87 -9.95
C ARG A 168 -2.91 9.79 -9.99
N ASP A 169 -3.50 9.48 -8.86
CA ASP A 169 -4.93 9.68 -8.63
C ASP A 169 -5.27 11.18 -8.40
N PRO A 170 -6.53 11.56 -8.19
CA PRO A 170 -6.93 12.95 -7.96
C PRO A 170 -6.28 13.63 -6.75
N ASP A 171 -5.86 12.86 -5.75
CA ASP A 171 -5.21 13.37 -4.55
C ASP A 171 -3.67 13.47 -4.72
N GLY A 172 -3.11 12.83 -5.75
CA GLY A 172 -1.68 12.80 -6.02
C GLY A 172 -0.98 11.50 -5.59
N TYR A 173 -1.74 10.50 -5.13
CA TYR A 173 -1.25 9.19 -4.76
C TYR A 173 -0.70 8.46 -5.99
N PHE A 174 0.47 7.84 -5.86
CA PHE A 174 1.09 7.12 -6.98
C PHE A 174 0.46 5.76 -7.21
N LEU A 175 0.09 5.49 -8.45
CA LEU A 175 -0.44 4.23 -8.94
C LEU A 175 0.46 3.69 -10.05
N GLU A 176 1.11 2.55 -9.81
CA GLU A 176 1.83 1.81 -10.85
C GLU A 176 0.92 0.72 -11.40
N ALA A 177 0.40 0.90 -12.61
CA ALA A 177 -0.38 -0.13 -13.30
C ALA A 177 0.55 -1.05 -14.10
N ILE A 178 0.49 -2.35 -13.85
CA ILE A 178 1.36 -3.38 -14.41
C ILE A 178 0.52 -4.38 -15.17
N GLN A 179 0.86 -4.69 -16.43
CA GLN A 179 0.20 -5.73 -17.19
C GLN A 179 0.34 -7.08 -16.49
N ALA A 180 -0.75 -7.66 -16.02
CA ALA A 180 -0.75 -8.98 -15.40
C ALA A 180 -0.49 -10.09 -16.43
N THR A 181 0.09 -11.20 -15.97
CA THR A 181 0.21 -12.41 -16.77
C THR A 181 -1.14 -13.15 -16.84
N PRO A 182 -1.41 -13.94 -17.90
CA PRO A 182 -2.62 -14.76 -17.97
C PRO A 182 -2.82 -15.67 -16.74
N ALA A 183 -1.74 -16.19 -16.18
CA ALA A 183 -1.78 -17.02 -14.97
C ALA A 183 -2.33 -16.27 -13.76
N ILE A 184 -1.91 -15.02 -13.52
CA ILE A 184 -2.41 -14.18 -12.43
C ILE A 184 -3.90 -13.87 -12.64
N ILE A 185 -4.30 -13.55 -13.87
CA ILE A 185 -5.69 -13.25 -14.19
C ILE A 185 -6.57 -14.48 -13.89
N THR A 186 -6.19 -15.65 -14.41
CA THR A 186 -6.94 -16.91 -14.19
C THR A 186 -7.04 -17.26 -12.71
N ALA A 187 -5.94 -17.13 -11.97
CA ALA A 187 -5.92 -17.43 -10.54
C ALA A 187 -6.83 -16.49 -9.75
N THR A 188 -6.82 -15.19 -10.09
CA THR A 188 -7.68 -14.20 -9.43
C THR A 188 -9.16 -14.45 -9.77
N ASP A 189 -9.47 -14.84 -11.00
CA ASP A 189 -10.86 -15.13 -11.40
C ASP A 189 -11.42 -16.34 -10.67
N ALA A 190 -10.57 -17.32 -10.34
CA ALA A 190 -10.94 -18.48 -9.56
C ALA A 190 -11.25 -18.18 -8.07
N ILE A 191 -10.86 -17.01 -7.55
CA ILE A 191 -11.21 -16.60 -6.18
C ILE A 191 -12.74 -16.39 -6.11
N PRO A 192 -13.48 -17.08 -5.23
CA PRO A 192 -14.91 -16.86 -5.08
C PRO A 192 -15.21 -15.41 -4.70
N ALA A 193 -16.34 -14.88 -5.20
CA ALA A 193 -16.86 -13.61 -4.69
C ALA A 193 -17.14 -13.77 -3.18
N PRO A 194 -16.87 -12.76 -2.34
CA PRO A 194 -17.26 -12.81 -0.94
C PRO A 194 -18.76 -13.08 -0.87
N ALA A 195 -19.17 -13.98 0.04
CA ALA A 195 -20.59 -14.24 0.28
C ALA A 195 -21.26 -12.89 0.61
N GLY A 196 -22.10 -12.41 -0.30
CA GLY A 196 -22.82 -11.17 -0.12
C GLY A 196 -23.65 -11.24 1.15
N ARG A 197 -23.72 -10.15 1.93
CA ARG A 197 -24.84 -9.99 2.87
C ARG A 197 -26.11 -10.12 2.03
N ALA A 198 -27.03 -10.97 2.52
CA ALA A 198 -28.30 -11.22 1.86
C ALA A 198 -29.05 -9.91 1.57
N GLY A 199 -28.95 -9.45 0.33
CA GLY A 199 -29.64 -8.33 -0.27
C GLY A 199 -29.73 -8.66 -1.74
N ALA A 200 -30.81 -8.22 -2.42
CA ALA A 200 -31.07 -8.54 -3.82
C ALA A 200 -29.79 -8.33 -4.66
N ALA A 201 -29.36 -9.40 -5.32
CA ALA A 201 -28.29 -9.29 -6.30
C ALA A 201 -28.71 -8.27 -7.38
N PRO A 202 -27.81 -7.38 -7.85
CA PRO A 202 -28.11 -6.49 -8.94
C PRO A 202 -28.52 -7.32 -10.17
N ALA A 203 -29.50 -6.86 -10.91
CA ALA A 203 -30.05 -7.56 -12.08
C ALA A 203 -28.98 -7.89 -13.15
N THR A 204 -27.90 -7.12 -13.16
CA THR A 204 -26.71 -7.37 -13.99
C THR A 204 -25.47 -7.20 -13.12
N PRO A 205 -24.58 -8.20 -13.04
CA PRO A 205 -23.31 -8.04 -12.32
C PRO A 205 -22.50 -6.87 -12.93
N PRO A 206 -21.88 -6.03 -12.13
CA PRO A 206 -20.98 -5.01 -12.67
C PRO A 206 -19.81 -5.68 -13.43
N PRO A 207 -19.22 -4.98 -14.40
CA PRO A 207 -18.04 -5.49 -15.09
C PRO A 207 -16.93 -5.82 -14.08
N PRO A 208 -16.14 -6.87 -14.34
CA PRO A 208 -15.05 -7.24 -13.45
C PRO A 208 -14.02 -6.10 -13.39
N SER A 209 -13.49 -5.84 -12.20
CA SER A 209 -12.41 -4.88 -12.03
C SER A 209 -11.22 -5.23 -12.93
N GLN A 210 -10.55 -4.20 -13.44
CA GLN A 210 -9.27 -4.36 -14.13
C GLN A 210 -8.17 -4.86 -13.16
N ILE A 211 -8.30 -4.59 -11.86
CA ILE A 211 -7.29 -4.98 -10.87
C ILE A 211 -7.45 -6.45 -10.50
N VAL A 212 -6.35 -7.21 -10.64
CA VAL A 212 -6.24 -8.64 -10.34
C VAL A 212 -5.16 -8.94 -9.29
N GLY A 213 -4.62 -7.93 -8.66
CA GLY A 213 -3.66 -8.02 -7.57
C GLY A 213 -3.07 -6.67 -7.27
N ALA A 214 -2.47 -6.52 -6.09
CA ALA A 214 -1.82 -5.29 -5.70
C ALA A 214 -0.68 -5.51 -4.71
N VAL A 215 0.25 -4.55 -4.67
CA VAL A 215 1.37 -4.45 -3.73
C VAL A 215 1.39 -3.03 -3.19
N MET A 216 1.56 -2.87 -1.88
CA MET A 216 1.80 -1.56 -1.27
C MET A 216 3.25 -1.16 -1.45
N GLY A 217 3.51 0.08 -1.81
CA GLY A 217 4.85 0.63 -1.99
C GLY A 217 5.07 1.88 -1.13
N LEU A 218 6.30 2.09 -0.72
CA LEU A 218 6.72 3.28 0.03
C LEU A 218 8.13 3.67 -0.36
N THR A 219 8.34 4.93 -0.70
CA THR A 219 9.69 5.48 -0.82
C THR A 219 10.25 5.76 0.56
N VAL A 220 11.40 5.15 0.86
CA VAL A 220 12.06 5.27 2.16
C VAL A 220 13.29 6.18 2.09
N ARG A 221 13.59 6.83 3.22
CA ARG A 221 14.77 7.68 3.36
C ARG A 221 16.05 6.86 3.33
N ASP A 222 16.06 5.79 4.11
CA ASP A 222 17.18 4.86 4.28
C ASP A 222 16.62 3.44 4.39
N MET A 223 17.06 2.57 3.49
CA MET A 223 16.59 1.19 3.42
C MET A 223 17.02 0.37 4.65
N GLY A 224 18.24 0.55 5.11
CA GLY A 224 18.76 -0.20 6.26
C GLY A 224 17.98 0.11 7.53
N GLU A 225 17.75 1.39 7.82
CA GLU A 225 16.96 1.81 8.97
C GLU A 225 15.49 1.36 8.84
N SER A 226 14.93 1.40 7.64
CA SER A 226 13.56 0.92 7.41
C SER A 226 13.44 -0.59 7.64
N LEU A 227 14.35 -1.39 7.12
CA LEU A 227 14.37 -2.84 7.33
C LEU A 227 14.60 -3.19 8.80
N LYS A 228 15.51 -2.49 9.50
CA LYS A 228 15.74 -2.66 10.93
C LYS A 228 14.46 -2.41 11.74
N TYR A 229 13.72 -1.35 11.42
CA TYR A 229 12.45 -1.06 12.09
C TYR A 229 11.37 -2.11 11.76
N TRP A 230 11.15 -2.39 10.49
CA TRP A 230 10.08 -3.31 10.08
C TRP A 230 10.34 -4.75 10.51
N ASN A 231 11.58 -5.23 10.42
CA ASN A 231 11.93 -6.58 10.88
C ASN A 231 12.05 -6.65 12.41
N GLY A 232 12.79 -5.72 13.02
CA GLY A 232 13.10 -5.77 14.46
C GLY A 232 11.95 -5.33 15.36
N VAL A 233 11.18 -4.31 14.95
CA VAL A 233 10.10 -3.74 15.78
C VAL A 233 8.76 -4.38 15.43
N LEU A 234 8.40 -4.37 14.13
CA LEU A 234 7.11 -4.88 13.68
C LEU A 234 7.10 -6.41 13.50
N GLY A 235 8.27 -7.05 13.49
CA GLY A 235 8.39 -8.50 13.35
C GLY A 235 8.06 -9.01 11.94
N MET A 236 8.38 -8.19 10.93
CA MET A 236 8.27 -8.58 9.53
C MET A 236 9.53 -9.35 9.08
N GLU A 237 9.44 -9.99 7.93
CA GLU A 237 10.57 -10.71 7.30
C GLU A 237 10.86 -10.09 5.91
N MET A 238 11.29 -8.81 5.94
CA MET A 238 11.71 -8.12 4.74
C MET A 238 13.13 -8.54 4.38
N PRO A 239 13.39 -8.95 3.13
CA PRO A 239 14.75 -9.33 2.72
C PRO A 239 15.66 -8.10 2.63
N GLU A 240 16.96 -8.34 2.72
CA GLU A 240 17.97 -7.32 2.44
C GLU A 240 17.79 -6.76 1.03
N ALA A 241 17.95 -5.45 0.90
CA ALA A 241 17.88 -4.82 -0.40
C ALA A 241 19.13 -5.10 -1.23
N GLY A 242 18.96 -5.26 -2.53
CA GLY A 242 20.06 -5.37 -3.47
C GLY A 242 20.93 -4.10 -3.55
N LYS A 243 21.91 -4.13 -4.44
CA LYS A 243 22.72 -2.95 -4.76
C LYS A 243 21.87 -1.89 -5.48
N PHE A 244 22.31 -0.62 -5.43
CA PHE A 244 21.71 0.42 -6.23
C PHE A 244 21.83 0.09 -7.73
N SER A 245 20.73 0.25 -8.45
CA SER A 245 20.59 0.08 -9.89
C SER A 245 20.32 1.44 -10.54
N SER A 246 20.83 1.64 -11.73
CA SER A 246 20.49 2.76 -12.62
C SER A 246 19.84 2.23 -13.91
N ASP A 247 19.04 1.17 -13.79
CA ASP A 247 18.29 0.62 -14.92
C ASP A 247 17.42 1.71 -15.55
N GLN A 248 17.64 1.99 -16.82
CA GLN A 248 17.02 3.12 -17.49
C GLN A 248 15.51 2.95 -17.65
N ALA A 249 15.02 1.71 -17.84
CA ALA A 249 13.59 1.45 -17.98
C ALA A 249 12.86 1.75 -16.66
N MET A 250 13.47 1.38 -15.51
CA MET A 250 12.93 1.75 -14.19
C MET A 250 12.98 3.25 -13.93
N LEU A 251 14.08 3.93 -14.33
CA LEU A 251 14.15 5.38 -14.19
C LEU A 251 13.10 6.09 -15.06
N ASP A 252 12.89 5.62 -16.28
CA ASP A 252 11.87 6.16 -17.17
C ASP A 252 10.45 5.85 -16.66
N LEU A 253 10.21 4.66 -16.08
CA LEU A 253 8.95 4.30 -15.42
C LEU A 253 8.64 5.27 -14.26
N MET A 254 9.63 5.54 -13.42
CA MET A 254 9.50 6.45 -12.28
C MET A 254 9.59 7.94 -12.65
N GLY A 255 9.79 8.29 -13.92
CA GLY A 255 9.97 9.67 -14.37
C GLY A 255 11.26 10.34 -13.88
N LEU A 256 12.24 9.55 -13.45
CA LEU A 256 13.49 10.05 -12.88
C LEU A 256 14.53 10.40 -13.94
N PRO A 257 15.43 11.38 -13.67
CA PRO A 257 16.48 11.77 -14.60
C PRO A 257 17.60 10.70 -14.67
N LYS A 258 18.39 10.76 -15.74
CA LYS A 258 19.66 10.05 -15.82
C LYS A 258 20.57 10.49 -14.65
N GLY A 259 21.26 9.54 -14.04
CA GLY A 259 22.09 9.77 -12.86
C GLY A 259 21.40 9.49 -11.53
N ALA A 260 20.08 9.33 -11.51
CA ALA A 260 19.40 8.71 -10.39
C ALA A 260 19.74 7.23 -10.28
N SER A 261 19.60 6.69 -9.09
CA SER A 261 19.72 5.26 -8.82
C SER A 261 18.72 4.85 -7.74
N PHE A 262 18.35 3.60 -7.72
CA PHE A 262 17.37 3.06 -6.77
C PHE A 262 17.77 1.67 -6.30
N ARG A 263 17.26 1.27 -5.16
CA ARG A 263 17.24 -0.12 -4.67
C ARG A 263 15.91 -0.43 -4.03
N MET A 264 15.55 -1.69 -3.99
CA MET A 264 14.23 -2.15 -3.53
C MET A 264 14.37 -3.33 -2.59
N SER A 265 13.41 -3.43 -1.68
CA SER A 265 13.17 -4.61 -0.85
C SER A 265 11.67 -4.88 -0.82
N SER A 266 11.26 -6.12 -0.98
CA SER A 266 9.85 -6.50 -0.97
C SER A 266 9.64 -7.76 -0.14
N GLY A 267 8.78 -7.68 0.87
CA GLY A 267 8.42 -8.78 1.75
C GLY A 267 6.92 -8.99 1.84
N VAL A 268 6.53 -10.18 2.29
CA VAL A 268 5.12 -10.49 2.58
C VAL A 268 4.75 -9.96 3.95
N ILE A 269 3.61 -9.29 4.08
CA ILE A 269 3.08 -8.90 5.40
C ILE A 269 2.70 -10.18 6.15
N SER A 270 3.29 -10.38 7.31
CA SER A 270 3.06 -11.57 8.14
C SER A 270 1.57 -11.89 8.27
N GLY A 271 1.19 -13.16 8.12
CA GLY A 271 -0.21 -13.61 8.20
C GLY A 271 -1.11 -13.15 7.04
N SER A 272 -0.54 -12.68 5.93
CA SER A 272 -1.28 -12.32 4.72
C SER A 272 -0.58 -12.83 3.46
N THR A 273 -1.23 -12.69 2.31
CA THR A 273 -0.62 -12.92 0.99
C THR A 273 -0.14 -11.60 0.34
N THR A 274 -0.39 -10.49 1.00
CA THR A 274 -0.06 -9.14 0.49
C THR A 274 1.41 -8.83 0.72
N ARG A 275 2.02 -8.20 -0.27
CA ARG A 275 3.39 -7.71 -0.18
C ARG A 275 3.42 -6.21 0.10
N ILE A 276 4.48 -5.80 0.80
CA ILE A 276 4.90 -4.39 0.85
C ILE A 276 6.28 -4.28 0.19
N GLU A 277 6.51 -3.18 -0.50
CA GLU A 277 7.78 -2.88 -1.17
C GLU A 277 8.32 -1.54 -0.72
N PHE A 278 9.59 -1.49 -0.36
CA PHE A 278 10.33 -0.26 -0.10
C PHE A 278 11.24 0.07 -1.27
N ILE A 279 11.30 1.36 -1.60
CA ILE A 279 12.18 1.90 -2.64
C ILE A 279 13.02 3.00 -2.01
N GLU A 280 14.34 2.88 -2.09
CA GLU A 280 15.26 3.98 -1.78
C GLU A 280 15.83 4.55 -3.07
N ILE A 281 15.73 5.86 -3.24
CA ILE A 281 16.18 6.58 -4.44
C ILE A 281 17.30 7.52 -4.07
N LYS A 282 18.37 7.60 -4.89
CA LYS A 282 19.53 8.50 -4.75
C LYS A 282 19.83 9.23 -6.05
N GLY A 283 20.68 10.27 -5.95
CA GLY A 283 21.13 11.04 -7.11
C GLY A 283 20.15 12.14 -7.56
N VAL A 284 19.08 12.38 -6.78
CA VAL A 284 18.10 13.45 -7.00
C VAL A 284 17.78 14.16 -5.68
N PRO A 285 17.44 15.47 -5.72
CA PRO A 285 16.92 16.16 -4.54
C PRO A 285 15.66 15.46 -4.02
N LYS A 286 15.53 15.34 -2.71
CA LYS A 286 14.37 14.73 -2.06
C LYS A 286 14.01 15.44 -0.78
N LYS A 287 12.74 15.39 -0.41
CA LYS A 287 12.17 15.94 0.83
C LYS A 287 11.59 14.82 1.68
N ALA A 288 11.35 15.08 2.94
CA ALA A 288 10.50 14.23 3.76
C ALA A 288 9.02 14.57 3.48
N PHE A 289 8.22 13.55 3.24
CA PHE A 289 6.78 13.68 3.06
C PHE A 289 6.08 13.08 4.28
N ASP A 290 5.81 13.93 5.27
CA ASP A 290 5.19 13.54 6.55
C ASP A 290 3.84 14.25 6.66
N LEU A 291 2.76 13.48 6.45
CA LEU A 291 1.38 13.94 6.57
C LEU A 291 0.71 13.39 7.81
N ARG A 292 -0.18 14.18 8.42
CA ARG A 292 -1.12 13.63 9.41
C ARG A 292 -2.02 12.61 8.71
N VAL A 293 -2.49 11.61 9.42
CA VAL A 293 -3.40 10.60 8.87
C VAL A 293 -4.67 11.21 8.27
N THR A 294 -5.06 12.40 8.73
CA THR A 294 -6.24 13.14 8.28
C THR A 294 -6.00 14.02 7.06
N ASP A 295 -4.75 14.29 6.68
CA ASP A 295 -4.42 15.10 5.52
C ASP A 295 -4.70 14.33 4.22
N ALA A 296 -5.11 15.03 3.17
CA ALA A 296 -5.28 14.40 1.87
C ALA A 296 -3.96 13.79 1.38
N MET A 297 -4.04 12.66 0.69
CA MET A 297 -2.89 11.86 0.23
C MET A 297 -2.11 11.10 1.33
N ALA A 298 -2.45 11.29 2.60
CA ALA A 298 -1.90 10.42 3.63
C ALA A 298 -2.28 8.96 3.33
N CYS A 299 -1.33 8.08 3.50
CA CYS A 299 -1.56 6.65 3.35
C CYS A 299 -1.24 5.91 4.63
N GLY A 300 -1.74 4.70 4.73
CA GLY A 300 -1.49 3.84 5.86
C GLY A 300 -1.90 2.40 5.62
N MET A 301 -1.73 1.61 6.65
CA MET A 301 -2.19 0.23 6.70
C MET A 301 -2.80 -0.06 8.06
N ALA A 302 -3.92 -0.75 8.08
CA ALA A 302 -4.46 -1.37 9.28
C ALA A 302 -3.86 -2.78 9.42
N LEU A 303 -3.01 -2.95 10.41
CA LEU A 303 -2.26 -4.17 10.68
C LEU A 303 -2.84 -4.88 11.90
N ARG A 304 -3.10 -6.18 11.74
CA ARG A 304 -3.35 -7.05 12.88
C ARG A 304 -2.06 -7.31 13.64
N VAL A 305 -2.09 -7.13 14.95
CA VAL A 305 -0.92 -7.37 15.82
C VAL A 305 -1.29 -8.28 16.98
N GLY A 306 -0.31 -8.97 17.53
CA GLY A 306 -0.55 -9.90 18.63
C GLY A 306 -0.93 -9.18 19.92
N HIS A 307 -0.08 -8.24 20.38
CA HIS A 307 -0.27 -7.53 21.65
C HIS A 307 0.13 -6.05 21.52
N ILE A 308 -0.86 -5.15 21.59
CA ILE A 308 -0.65 -3.71 21.36
C ILE A 308 0.31 -3.07 22.39
N PRO A 309 0.12 -3.21 23.72
CA PRO A 309 0.98 -2.51 24.69
C PRO A 309 2.46 -2.86 24.54
N ALA A 310 2.78 -4.13 24.34
CA ALA A 310 4.16 -4.57 24.15
C ALA A 310 4.76 -4.05 22.83
N LEU A 311 3.95 -3.99 21.76
CA LEU A 311 4.40 -3.46 20.49
C LEU A 311 4.59 -1.93 20.54
N LEU A 312 3.70 -1.19 21.22
CA LEU A 312 3.85 0.25 21.41
C LEU A 312 5.13 0.61 22.16
N ALA A 313 5.49 -0.16 23.19
CA ALA A 313 6.76 0.05 23.89
C ALA A 313 7.95 -0.10 22.95
N LYS A 314 7.97 -1.12 22.08
CA LYS A 314 9.02 -1.29 21.05
C LYS A 314 9.03 -0.16 20.03
N ILE A 315 7.84 0.25 19.54
CA ILE A 315 7.69 1.34 18.57
C ILE A 315 8.29 2.63 19.12
N LYS A 316 7.93 3.02 20.33
CA LYS A 316 8.40 4.26 20.99
C LYS A 316 9.92 4.21 21.21
N ALA A 317 10.45 3.07 21.65
CA ALA A 317 11.89 2.89 21.86
C ALA A 317 12.73 2.95 20.56
N ASN A 318 12.09 2.81 19.38
CA ASN A 318 12.75 2.80 18.08
C ASN A 318 12.30 3.95 17.16
N GLY A 319 11.87 5.08 17.72
CA GLY A 319 11.60 6.32 16.99
C GLY A 319 10.24 6.40 16.31
N GLY A 320 9.38 5.41 16.48
CA GLY A 320 7.97 5.50 16.07
C GLY A 320 7.18 6.41 17.01
N ARG A 321 6.10 6.99 16.50
CA ARG A 321 5.25 7.93 17.26
C ARG A 321 3.84 7.38 17.40
N VAL A 322 3.24 7.52 18.59
CA VAL A 322 1.80 7.28 18.78
C VAL A 322 1.04 8.54 18.37
N LEU A 323 0.01 8.40 17.56
CA LEU A 323 -0.79 9.50 17.02
C LEU A 323 -2.10 9.69 17.75
N SER A 324 -2.64 8.62 18.34
CA SER A 324 -3.89 8.67 19.10
C SER A 324 -3.78 9.61 20.29
N LYS A 325 -4.88 10.29 20.58
CA LYS A 325 -4.97 11.26 21.70
C LYS A 325 -4.53 10.60 23.01
N ASP A 326 -3.59 11.23 23.71
CA ASP A 326 -3.06 10.77 25.00
C ASP A 326 -2.57 9.30 24.96
N GLU A 327 -2.13 8.84 23.80
CA GLU A 327 -1.76 7.43 23.51
C GLU A 327 -2.91 6.43 23.79
N ALA A 328 -4.15 6.88 23.78
CA ALA A 328 -5.31 6.06 24.11
C ALA A 328 -5.52 4.93 23.10
N LEU A 329 -5.85 3.76 23.63
CA LEU A 329 -6.33 2.63 22.86
C LEU A 329 -7.84 2.74 22.70
N VAL A 330 -8.31 2.80 21.47
CA VAL A 330 -9.75 2.85 21.18
C VAL A 330 -10.32 1.44 21.21
N GLU A 331 -11.45 1.30 21.88
CA GLU A 331 -12.16 0.04 22.00
C GLU A 331 -12.82 -0.33 20.68
N TRP A 332 -12.52 -1.52 20.17
CA TRP A 332 -13.16 -2.11 19.00
C TRP A 332 -14.15 -3.21 19.40
N SER A 333 -13.79 -3.98 20.41
CA SER A 333 -14.62 -4.99 21.08
C SER A 333 -14.10 -5.20 22.50
N ASP A 334 -14.68 -6.09 23.26
CA ASP A 334 -14.29 -6.38 24.64
C ASP A 334 -12.80 -6.71 24.78
N THR A 335 -12.21 -7.35 23.79
CA THR A 335 -10.81 -7.82 23.81
C THR A 335 -9.90 -7.14 22.79
N ILE A 336 -10.45 -6.44 21.79
CA ILE A 336 -9.71 -5.83 20.69
C ILE A 336 -9.70 -4.33 20.83
N ARG A 337 -8.53 -3.76 20.65
CA ARG A 337 -8.27 -2.30 20.65
C ARG A 337 -7.57 -1.91 19.36
N ASN A 338 -7.63 -0.63 19.04
CA ASN A 338 -6.82 -0.05 17.99
C ASN A 338 -6.15 1.24 18.43
N VAL A 339 -5.08 1.58 17.74
CA VAL A 339 -4.27 2.78 17.96
C VAL A 339 -3.57 3.17 16.66
N PHE A 340 -3.48 4.45 16.38
CA PHE A 340 -2.64 4.94 15.28
C PHE A 340 -1.22 5.23 15.76
N VAL A 341 -0.27 4.77 14.97
CA VAL A 341 1.15 5.09 15.12
C VAL A 341 1.74 5.51 13.77
N LYS A 342 2.92 6.09 13.80
CA LYS A 342 3.67 6.46 12.60
C LYS A 342 5.05 5.81 12.63
N ASP A 343 5.45 5.22 11.52
CA ASP A 343 6.78 4.69 11.34
C ASP A 343 7.83 5.81 11.13
N PRO A 344 9.14 5.53 11.19
CA PRO A 344 10.17 6.53 10.98
C PRO A 344 10.20 7.16 9.57
N ASN A 345 9.55 6.57 8.57
CA ASN A 345 9.45 7.13 7.22
C ASN A 345 8.22 8.04 7.03
N GLY A 346 7.32 8.09 8.01
CA GLY A 346 6.09 8.89 7.93
C GLY A 346 4.85 8.09 7.53
N LEU A 347 4.93 6.76 7.38
CA LEU A 347 3.77 5.91 7.09
C LEU A 347 2.88 5.79 8.33
N ASN A 348 1.58 6.03 8.15
CA ASN A 348 0.60 5.83 9.21
C ASN A 348 0.23 4.35 9.32
N LEU A 349 0.23 3.83 10.53
CA LEU A 349 -0.15 2.45 10.82
C LEU A 349 -1.28 2.44 11.84
N GLU A 350 -2.38 1.80 11.50
CA GLU A 350 -3.40 1.43 12.46
C GLU A 350 -3.08 0.04 13.00
N LEU A 351 -2.81 -0.05 14.28
CA LEU A 351 -2.55 -1.33 14.93
C LEU A 351 -3.85 -1.81 15.57
N VAL A 352 -4.28 -3.00 15.21
CA VAL A 352 -5.51 -3.64 15.71
C VAL A 352 -5.15 -4.98 16.37
N GLY A 353 -5.39 -5.12 17.65
CA GLY A 353 -4.97 -6.31 18.37
C GLY A 353 -5.44 -6.39 19.81
N SER A 354 -4.95 -7.38 20.54
CA SER A 354 -5.26 -7.54 21.94
C SER A 354 -4.54 -6.49 22.80
N ALA A 355 -5.23 -6.06 23.85
CA ALA A 355 -4.65 -5.29 24.96
C ALA A 355 -4.73 -6.06 26.28
N ASP A 356 -5.00 -7.35 26.24
CA ASP A 356 -5.04 -8.22 27.43
C ASP A 356 -3.64 -8.31 28.05
N PRO A 357 -3.46 -7.89 29.30
CA PRO A 357 -2.16 -7.93 29.97
C PRO A 357 -1.64 -9.35 30.19
N ASN A 358 -2.49 -10.38 30.01
CA ASN A 358 -2.13 -11.78 30.22
C ASN A 358 -1.68 -12.50 28.94
N LEU A 359 -1.68 -11.83 27.81
CA LEU A 359 -1.14 -12.31 26.54
C LEU A 359 0.27 -11.77 26.31
#